data_573fc46d5277e64ec42c2e3f3ce11596
#
_entry.id   573fc46d5277e64ec42c2e3f3ce11596
#
_cell.length_a   1.000
_cell.length_b   1.000
_cell.length_c   1.000
_cell.angle_alpha   90.00
_cell.angle_beta   90.00
_cell.angle_gamma   90.00
#
_symmetry.space_group_name_H-M   'P 1'
#
loop_
_entity.id
_entity.type
_entity.pdbx_description
1 polymer ?
#
loop_
_entity_poly.entity_id
_entity_poly.type
_entity_poly.pdbx_seq_one_letter_code
_entity_poly.pdbx_strand_id
1 'polypeptide(L)'
;MCGIAGILREDVDLREQEQLLCQMSDSLRSRGPDDSGRYLEPGAALLHRRLAIIDPAGGRQPMRFGDLVIAYNGEIYNTAQVRHLLESAGYSFETTCDTEVVLKAYHKWKAGCLEKLNGIFAFAVYDTRRGTLFAARDRIGVKPLFYCKKGRLFAFASRIPTLLLLPEVEPVVDRSGLAEIFMLGPARSPGHAVFRDLAEIGRAHV
;
A
#
# COMPACT_ATOMS: atom_id res chain seq x y z
N MET A 1 -8.59 -3.81 -10.33
CA MET A 1 -8.02 -3.02 -9.19
C MET A 1 -6.61 -3.54 -8.91
N CYS A 2 -5.64 -2.67 -8.74
CA CYS A 2 -4.27 -3.08 -8.40
C CYS A 2 -4.18 -3.79 -7.04
N GLY A 3 -3.09 -4.53 -6.84
CA GLY A 3 -2.72 -5.11 -5.56
C GLY A 3 -1.38 -4.56 -5.10
N ILE A 4 -1.30 -4.16 -3.83
CA ILE A 4 -0.06 -3.72 -3.21
C ILE A 4 0.26 -4.56 -1.99
N ALA A 5 1.53 -4.79 -1.73
CA ALA A 5 2.04 -5.37 -0.49
C ALA A 5 3.44 -4.83 -0.19
N GLY A 6 3.88 -4.99 1.04
CA GLY A 6 5.23 -4.66 1.44
C GLY A 6 5.59 -5.25 2.78
N ILE A 7 6.89 -5.36 3.00
CA ILE A 7 7.52 -5.85 4.23
C ILE A 7 8.61 -4.85 4.62
N LEU A 8 8.63 -4.50 5.90
CA LEU A 8 9.76 -3.84 6.55
C LEU A 8 10.23 -4.72 7.71
N ARG A 9 11.52 -5.05 7.72
CA ARG A 9 12.14 -5.77 8.84
C ARG A 9 13.67 -5.59 8.80
N GLU A 10 14.27 -5.47 9.97
CA GLU A 10 15.70 -5.18 10.11
C GLU A 10 16.56 -6.43 10.40
N ASP A 11 15.94 -7.54 10.75
CA ASP A 11 16.59 -8.76 11.24
C ASP A 11 16.83 -9.83 10.17
N VAL A 12 16.34 -9.61 8.95
CA VAL A 12 16.49 -10.53 7.82
C VAL A 12 16.74 -9.72 6.54
N ASP A 13 17.67 -10.16 5.73
CA ASP A 13 17.87 -9.58 4.39
C ASP A 13 16.74 -10.06 3.44
N LEU A 14 15.85 -9.14 3.10
CA LEU A 14 14.71 -9.45 2.22
C LEU A 14 15.11 -9.81 0.79
N ARG A 15 16.34 -9.48 0.36
CA ARG A 15 16.87 -9.90 -0.94
C ARG A 15 17.07 -11.41 -1.03
N GLU A 16 17.22 -12.08 0.12
CA GLU A 16 17.33 -13.54 0.21
C GLU A 16 15.96 -14.25 0.34
N GLN A 17 14.87 -13.48 0.44
CA GLN A 17 13.50 -13.99 0.62
C GLN A 17 12.71 -14.07 -0.70
N GLU A 18 13.38 -14.38 -1.81
CA GLU A 18 12.78 -14.38 -3.16
C GLU A 18 11.52 -15.23 -3.26
N GLN A 19 11.53 -16.43 -2.68
CA GLN A 19 10.38 -17.33 -2.72
C GLN A 19 9.15 -16.74 -2.03
N LEU A 20 9.32 -16.15 -0.84
CA LEU A 20 8.24 -15.49 -0.10
C LEU A 20 7.69 -14.31 -0.88
N LEU A 21 8.57 -13.44 -1.39
CA LEU A 21 8.18 -12.25 -2.15
C LEU A 21 7.43 -12.61 -3.44
N CYS A 22 7.84 -13.67 -4.13
CA CYS A 22 7.13 -14.21 -5.29
C CYS A 22 5.73 -14.72 -4.91
N GLN A 23 5.61 -15.51 -3.85
CA GLN A 23 4.31 -16.00 -3.36
C GLN A 23 3.37 -14.86 -2.97
N MET A 24 3.88 -13.85 -2.26
CA MET A 24 3.10 -12.65 -1.92
C MET A 24 2.63 -11.89 -3.16
N SER A 25 3.53 -11.69 -4.12
CA SER A 25 3.17 -11.07 -5.40
C SER A 25 2.09 -11.88 -6.13
N ASP A 26 2.25 -13.19 -6.25
CA ASP A 26 1.30 -14.06 -6.96
C ASP A 26 -0.06 -14.11 -6.27
N SER A 27 -0.12 -14.04 -4.96
CA SER A 27 -1.38 -13.95 -4.22
C SER A 27 -2.22 -12.73 -4.58
N LEU A 28 -1.58 -11.67 -5.12
CA LEU A 28 -2.21 -10.44 -5.60
C LEU A 28 -2.57 -10.44 -7.08
N ARG A 29 -2.20 -11.50 -7.85
CA ARG A 29 -2.35 -11.55 -9.30
C ARG A 29 -3.80 -11.35 -9.78
N SER A 30 -4.77 -11.87 -9.02
CA SER A 30 -6.20 -11.69 -9.35
C SER A 30 -6.67 -10.23 -9.25
N ARG A 31 -5.91 -9.36 -8.58
CA ARG A 31 -6.22 -7.92 -8.52
C ARG A 31 -5.59 -7.13 -9.65
N GLY A 32 -4.40 -7.53 -10.08
CA GLY A 32 -3.65 -6.84 -11.12
C GLY A 32 -2.91 -7.84 -12.00
N PRO A 33 -3.58 -8.35 -13.08
CA PRO A 33 -3.02 -9.38 -13.93
C PRO A 33 -2.03 -8.86 -14.98
N ASP A 34 -2.04 -7.54 -15.29
CA ASP A 34 -1.43 -6.99 -16.50
C ASP A 34 0.09 -6.78 -16.36
N ASP A 35 0.55 -6.37 -15.16
CA ASP A 35 1.96 -6.12 -14.91
C ASP A 35 2.30 -6.36 -13.43
N SER A 36 3.59 -6.53 -13.15
CA SER A 36 4.10 -6.66 -11.79
C SER A 36 5.40 -5.88 -11.63
N GLY A 37 5.58 -5.31 -10.46
CA GLY A 37 6.82 -4.65 -10.11
C GLY A 37 7.17 -4.82 -8.65
N ARG A 38 8.46 -4.64 -8.36
CA ARG A 38 8.99 -4.69 -7.00
C ARG A 38 10.09 -3.65 -6.77
N TYR A 39 10.14 -3.13 -5.57
CA TYR A 39 11.29 -2.47 -4.99
C TYR A 39 11.84 -3.35 -3.89
N LEU A 40 13.16 -3.48 -3.79
CA LEU A 40 13.80 -4.41 -2.87
C LEU A 40 15.13 -3.86 -2.37
N GLU A 41 15.28 -3.85 -1.05
CA GLU A 41 16.54 -3.61 -0.34
C GLU A 41 16.60 -4.52 0.91
N PRO A 42 17.73 -4.58 1.64
CA PRO A 42 17.87 -5.53 2.77
C PRO A 42 16.73 -5.47 3.77
N GLY A 43 16.30 -4.29 4.18
CA GLY A 43 15.28 -4.08 5.22
C GLY A 43 13.87 -3.77 4.71
N ALA A 44 13.67 -3.64 3.39
CA ALA A 44 12.38 -3.24 2.83
C ALA A 44 12.07 -3.89 1.48
N ALA A 45 10.82 -4.31 1.31
CA ALA A 45 10.28 -4.77 0.04
C ALA A 45 8.92 -4.12 -0.21
N LEU A 46 8.71 -3.57 -1.41
CA LEU A 46 7.41 -3.13 -1.89
C LEU A 46 7.05 -3.93 -3.14
N LEU A 47 5.84 -4.47 -3.19
CA LEU A 47 5.32 -5.28 -4.28
C LEU A 47 4.08 -4.61 -4.88
N HIS A 48 3.97 -4.66 -6.20
CA HIS A 48 2.83 -4.14 -6.93
C HIS A 48 2.37 -5.14 -8.00
N ARG A 49 1.06 -5.36 -8.10
CA ARG A 49 0.39 -6.03 -9.21
C ARG A 49 -0.58 -5.04 -9.85
N ARG A 50 -0.44 -4.83 -11.13
CA ARG A 50 -1.10 -3.77 -11.88
C ARG A 50 -2.31 -4.27 -12.66
N LEU A 51 -3.41 -3.53 -12.55
CA LEU A 51 -4.45 -3.46 -13.55
C LEU A 51 -4.27 -2.13 -14.29
N ALA A 52 -3.86 -2.18 -15.55
CA ALA A 52 -3.47 -1.01 -16.33
C ALA A 52 -4.71 -0.32 -16.90
N ILE A 53 -5.18 0.74 -16.24
CA ILE A 53 -6.33 1.54 -16.68
C ILE A 53 -5.87 2.92 -17.13
N ILE A 54 -5.09 3.63 -16.31
CA ILE A 54 -4.57 4.97 -16.58
C ILE A 54 -3.10 4.86 -16.91
N ASP A 55 -2.68 5.53 -18.00
CA ASP A 55 -1.30 5.60 -18.48
C ASP A 55 -0.61 4.22 -18.52
N PRO A 56 -0.97 3.30 -19.42
CA PRO A 56 -0.40 1.96 -19.47
C PRO A 56 1.13 1.94 -19.56
N ALA A 57 1.71 2.94 -20.23
CA ALA A 57 3.16 3.03 -20.45
C ALA A 57 3.91 3.66 -19.27
N GLY A 58 3.39 4.75 -18.69
CA GLY A 58 4.09 5.54 -17.67
C GLY A 58 3.80 5.14 -16.22
N GLY A 59 2.68 4.46 -15.96
CA GLY A 59 2.21 4.17 -14.60
C GLY A 59 2.83 2.92 -13.95
N ARG A 60 4.07 2.54 -14.27
CA ARG A 60 4.74 1.40 -13.63
C ARG A 60 5.02 1.67 -12.16
N GLN A 61 4.86 0.64 -11.34
CA GLN A 61 5.04 0.71 -9.90
C GLN A 61 5.81 -0.52 -9.37
N PRO A 62 6.49 -0.41 -8.21
CA PRO A 62 6.61 0.79 -7.36
C PRO A 62 7.31 1.94 -8.09
N MET A 63 6.82 3.18 -7.88
CA MET A 63 7.36 4.38 -8.51
C MET A 63 8.28 5.12 -7.55
N ARG A 64 9.37 5.70 -8.07
CA ARG A 64 10.36 6.41 -7.27
C ARG A 64 10.42 7.90 -7.62
N PHE A 65 10.57 8.73 -6.58
CA PHE A 65 10.91 10.15 -6.71
C PHE A 65 11.85 10.55 -5.58
N GLY A 66 13.09 10.86 -5.93
CA GLY A 66 14.17 11.11 -4.95
C GLY A 66 14.39 9.88 -4.05
N ASP A 67 14.29 10.09 -2.74
CA ASP A 67 14.41 9.04 -1.72
C ASP A 67 13.07 8.33 -1.39
N LEU A 68 12.01 8.68 -2.09
CA LEU A 68 10.68 8.11 -1.85
C LEU A 68 10.32 7.06 -2.90
N VAL A 69 9.73 5.95 -2.43
CA VAL A 69 9.21 4.87 -3.28
C VAL A 69 7.77 4.59 -2.88
N ILE A 70 6.84 4.64 -3.84
CA ILE A 70 5.41 4.42 -3.62
C ILE A 70 4.91 3.11 -4.25
N ALA A 71 4.06 2.39 -3.51
CA ALA A 71 3.13 1.41 -4.04
C ALA A 71 1.70 1.92 -3.82
N TYR A 72 0.92 2.04 -4.89
CA TYR A 72 -0.38 2.70 -4.89
C TYR A 72 -1.44 1.86 -5.61
N ASN A 73 -2.63 1.81 -5.04
CA ASN A 73 -3.83 1.21 -5.61
C ASN A 73 -5.00 2.17 -5.43
N GLY A 74 -5.41 2.85 -6.48
CA GLY A 74 -6.47 3.84 -6.34
C GLY A 74 -6.78 4.58 -7.62
N GLU A 75 -7.57 5.63 -7.43
CA GLU A 75 -7.89 6.65 -8.42
C GLU A 75 -8.14 7.98 -7.71
N ILE A 76 -7.39 9.02 -8.07
CA ILE A 76 -7.54 10.36 -7.54
C ILE A 76 -8.37 11.19 -8.51
N TYR A 77 -9.57 11.55 -8.10
CA TYR A 77 -10.54 12.26 -8.95
C TYR A 77 -10.14 13.72 -9.23
N ASN A 78 -9.44 14.37 -8.31
CA ASN A 78 -8.95 15.73 -8.45
C ASN A 78 -7.47 15.82 -8.87
N THR A 79 -6.97 14.83 -9.62
CA THR A 79 -5.58 14.75 -10.08
C THR A 79 -5.11 16.02 -10.75
N ALA A 80 -5.90 16.60 -11.67
CA ALA A 80 -5.55 17.82 -12.38
C ALA A 80 -5.36 19.03 -11.45
N GLN A 81 -6.21 19.17 -10.44
CA GLN A 81 -6.11 20.26 -9.45
C GLN A 81 -4.84 20.11 -8.59
N VAL A 82 -4.57 18.89 -8.09
CA VAL A 82 -3.38 18.63 -7.27
C VAL A 82 -2.11 18.80 -8.09
N ARG A 83 -2.10 18.34 -9.34
CA ARG A 83 -1.00 18.55 -10.30
C ARG A 83 -0.70 20.04 -10.48
N HIS A 84 -1.71 20.85 -10.75
CA HIS A 84 -1.54 22.29 -10.92
C HIS A 84 -0.97 22.99 -9.68
N LEU A 85 -1.39 22.59 -8.47
CA LEU A 85 -0.81 23.08 -7.21
C LEU A 85 0.66 22.71 -7.06
N LEU A 86 1.05 21.51 -7.48
CA LEU A 86 2.44 21.05 -7.44
C LEU A 86 3.29 21.75 -8.51
N GLU A 87 2.79 21.93 -9.72
CA GLU A 87 3.46 22.68 -10.78
C GLU A 87 3.71 24.14 -10.37
N SER A 88 2.72 24.79 -9.77
CA SER A 88 2.87 26.12 -9.18
C SER A 88 3.90 26.18 -8.04
N ALA A 89 4.19 25.04 -7.41
CA ALA A 89 5.24 24.88 -6.40
C ALA A 89 6.60 24.43 -6.96
N GLY A 90 6.75 24.39 -8.30
CA GLY A 90 8.01 24.09 -8.99
C GLY A 90 8.23 22.61 -9.31
N TYR A 91 7.21 21.73 -9.18
CA TYR A 91 7.32 20.33 -9.58
C TYR A 91 7.05 20.17 -11.08
N SER A 92 7.88 19.43 -11.78
CA SER A 92 7.62 18.89 -13.13
C SER A 92 7.07 17.46 -13.05
N PHE A 93 6.47 16.98 -14.11
CA PHE A 93 5.90 15.63 -14.21
C PHE A 93 6.38 14.93 -15.48
N GLU A 94 6.66 13.63 -15.35
CA GLU A 94 7.15 12.78 -16.44
C GLU A 94 6.04 11.90 -17.02
N THR A 95 4.97 11.67 -16.25
CA THR A 95 3.86 10.80 -16.62
C THR A 95 2.51 11.54 -16.51
N THR A 96 1.47 10.92 -17.04
CA THR A 96 0.09 11.39 -16.86
C THR A 96 -0.64 10.67 -15.72
N CYS A 97 0.03 9.72 -15.05
CA CYS A 97 -0.61 8.90 -14.02
C CYS A 97 -0.79 9.66 -12.70
N ASP A 98 -1.83 9.28 -11.97
CA ASP A 98 -2.14 9.82 -10.65
C ASP A 98 -1.15 9.36 -9.57
N THR A 99 -0.49 8.20 -9.74
CA THR A 99 0.57 7.71 -8.85
C THR A 99 1.68 8.75 -8.66
N GLU A 100 2.14 9.37 -9.76
CA GLU A 100 3.18 10.41 -9.70
C GLU A 100 2.70 11.64 -8.93
N VAL A 101 1.43 12.01 -9.11
CA VAL A 101 0.80 13.13 -8.38
C VAL A 101 0.75 12.83 -6.89
N VAL A 102 0.31 11.63 -6.49
CA VAL A 102 0.27 11.22 -5.07
C VAL A 102 1.66 11.23 -4.44
N LEU A 103 2.67 10.67 -5.15
CA LEU A 103 4.05 10.62 -4.67
C LEU A 103 4.63 12.02 -4.45
N LYS A 104 4.45 12.94 -5.42
CA LYS A 104 4.92 14.33 -5.33
C LYS A 104 4.11 15.14 -4.31
N ALA A 105 2.83 14.85 -4.14
CA ALA A 105 2.01 15.43 -3.08
C ALA A 105 2.53 15.04 -1.69
N TYR A 106 2.85 13.76 -1.49
CA TYR A 106 3.47 13.31 -0.25
C TYR A 106 4.87 13.92 -0.04
N HIS A 107 5.68 14.02 -1.10
CA HIS A 107 6.98 14.69 -1.01
C HIS A 107 6.84 16.12 -0.48
N LYS A 108 5.89 16.88 -1.02
CA LYS A 108 5.66 18.30 -0.69
C LYS A 108 5.02 18.50 0.69
N TRP A 109 3.93 17.77 0.97
CA TRP A 109 3.06 18.04 2.11
C TRP A 109 3.09 16.96 3.19
N LYS A 110 3.86 15.88 2.99
CA LYS A 110 3.89 14.71 3.88
C LYS A 110 2.47 14.19 4.15
N ALA A 111 2.12 13.87 5.40
CA ALA A 111 0.77 13.41 5.76
C ALA A 111 -0.34 14.40 5.37
N GLY A 112 -0.08 15.70 5.35
CA GLY A 112 -1.02 16.74 4.91
C GLY A 112 -1.47 16.62 3.44
N CYS A 113 -0.82 15.77 2.63
CA CYS A 113 -1.31 15.47 1.28
C CYS A 113 -2.72 14.86 1.30
N LEU A 114 -3.07 14.10 2.34
CA LEU A 114 -4.36 13.43 2.47
C LEU A 114 -5.55 14.41 2.48
N GLU A 115 -5.34 15.63 2.97
CA GLU A 115 -6.36 16.67 2.99
C GLU A 115 -6.64 17.23 1.59
N LYS A 116 -5.67 17.10 0.67
CA LYS A 116 -5.73 17.61 -0.70
C LYS A 116 -6.20 16.57 -1.70
N LEU A 117 -6.11 15.27 -1.35
CA LEU A 117 -6.51 14.18 -2.22
C LEU A 117 -8.01 13.89 -2.07
N ASN A 118 -8.71 13.86 -3.21
CA ASN A 118 -10.09 13.39 -3.32
C ASN A 118 -10.12 12.19 -4.26
N GLY A 119 -10.51 11.03 -3.73
CA GLY A 119 -10.50 9.78 -4.50
C GLY A 119 -10.69 8.56 -3.64
N ILE A 120 -10.54 7.41 -4.26
CA ILE A 120 -10.55 6.09 -3.61
C ILE A 120 -9.15 5.48 -3.74
N PHE A 121 -8.45 5.32 -2.64
CA PHE A 121 -7.04 4.91 -2.67
C PHE A 121 -6.57 4.15 -1.44
N ALA A 122 -5.54 3.34 -1.65
CA ALA A 122 -4.64 2.84 -0.63
C ALA A 122 -3.21 2.94 -1.16
N PHE A 123 -2.28 3.46 -0.39
CA PHE A 123 -0.89 3.54 -0.79
C PHE A 123 0.06 3.40 0.40
N ALA A 124 1.29 3.06 0.09
CA ALA A 124 2.39 3.08 1.02
C ALA A 124 3.59 3.79 0.35
N VAL A 125 4.20 4.73 1.07
CA VAL A 125 5.41 5.45 0.65
C VAL A 125 6.54 5.09 1.61
N TYR A 126 7.60 4.53 1.07
CA TYR A 126 8.82 4.21 1.79
C TYR A 126 9.88 5.30 1.54
N ASP A 127 10.43 5.84 2.62
CA ASP A 127 11.55 6.77 2.59
C ASP A 127 12.84 5.97 2.78
N THR A 128 13.60 5.79 1.70
CA THR A 128 14.82 4.97 1.65
C THR A 128 15.95 5.55 2.49
N ARG A 129 15.96 6.86 2.70
CA ARG A 129 16.98 7.54 3.51
C ARG A 129 16.72 7.40 5.01
N ARG A 130 15.42 7.41 5.40
CA ARG A 130 15.03 7.34 6.81
C ARG A 130 14.68 5.92 7.27
N GLY A 131 14.49 4.98 6.35
CA GLY A 131 13.99 3.64 6.65
C GLY A 131 12.55 3.64 7.18
N THR A 132 11.73 4.64 6.82
CA THR A 132 10.37 4.79 7.35
C THR A 132 9.32 4.57 6.29
N LEU A 133 8.19 4.01 6.69
CA LEU A 133 7.02 3.80 5.83
C LEU A 133 5.85 4.65 6.31
N PHE A 134 5.23 5.35 5.38
CA PHE A 134 3.93 5.99 5.55
C PHE A 134 2.89 5.22 4.75
N ALA A 135 1.81 4.78 5.40
CA ALA A 135 0.73 4.07 4.74
C ALA A 135 -0.60 4.78 5.02
N ALA A 136 -1.42 4.91 3.98
CA ALA A 136 -2.71 5.59 4.08
C ALA A 136 -3.74 4.97 3.14
N ARG A 137 -5.02 5.18 3.47
CA ARG A 137 -6.15 4.84 2.60
C ARG A 137 -7.20 5.94 2.59
N ASP A 138 -8.11 5.87 1.65
CA ASP A 138 -9.18 6.84 1.50
C ASP A 138 -10.11 6.91 2.73
N ARG A 139 -10.80 8.05 2.88
CA ARG A 139 -11.62 8.37 4.07
C ARG A 139 -12.75 7.38 4.34
N ILE A 140 -13.27 6.73 3.29
CA ILE A 140 -14.39 5.76 3.40
C ILE A 140 -13.85 4.34 3.55
N GLY A 141 -12.56 4.11 3.17
CA GLY A 141 -11.95 2.81 3.16
C GLY A 141 -12.39 1.92 2.00
N VAL A 142 -12.63 2.51 0.83
CA VAL A 142 -13.02 1.77 -0.39
C VAL A 142 -11.91 0.84 -0.84
N LYS A 143 -10.65 1.30 -0.78
CA LYS A 143 -9.51 0.43 -1.10
C LYS A 143 -9.02 -0.27 0.15
N PRO A 144 -8.95 -1.61 0.15
CA PRO A 144 -8.50 -2.37 1.32
C PRO A 144 -7.00 -2.20 1.53
N LEU A 145 -6.60 -2.07 2.79
CA LEU A 145 -5.20 -2.09 3.21
C LEU A 145 -5.10 -2.67 4.62
N PHE A 146 -4.56 -3.88 4.70
CA PHE A 146 -4.35 -4.62 5.94
C PHE A 146 -2.89 -4.58 6.32
N TYR A 147 -2.59 -4.71 7.61
CA TYR A 147 -1.24 -4.77 8.11
C TYR A 147 -1.08 -5.74 9.28
N CYS A 148 0.14 -6.16 9.52
CA CYS A 148 0.57 -6.79 10.75
C CYS A 148 1.82 -6.09 11.30
N LYS A 149 1.93 -6.08 12.63
CA LYS A 149 3.13 -5.62 13.33
C LYS A 149 3.47 -6.65 14.41
N LYS A 150 4.60 -7.33 14.26
CA LYS A 150 5.04 -8.38 15.19
C LYS A 150 6.55 -8.32 15.41
N GLY A 151 6.96 -7.89 16.59
CA GLY A 151 8.38 -7.64 16.86
C GLY A 151 8.98 -6.59 15.92
N ARG A 152 9.98 -7.02 15.14
CA ARG A 152 10.66 -6.18 14.14
C ARG A 152 10.04 -6.25 12.74
N LEU A 153 9.01 -7.07 12.55
CA LEU A 153 8.26 -7.18 11.32
C LEU A 153 7.15 -6.16 11.29
N PHE A 154 7.09 -5.37 10.24
CA PHE A 154 5.90 -4.66 9.78
C PHE A 154 5.61 -5.10 8.34
N ALA A 155 4.39 -5.53 8.05
CA ALA A 155 3.97 -5.87 6.70
C ALA A 155 2.57 -5.33 6.42
N PHE A 156 2.30 -5.01 5.16
CA PHE A 156 0.99 -4.58 4.71
C PHE A 156 0.62 -5.25 3.38
N ALA A 157 -0.68 -5.36 3.11
CA ALA A 157 -1.16 -5.85 1.82
C ALA A 157 -2.62 -5.42 1.55
N SER A 158 -2.98 -5.39 0.28
CA SER A 158 -4.37 -5.22 -0.16
C SER A 158 -5.28 -6.41 0.15
N ARG A 159 -4.72 -7.55 0.57
CA ARG A 159 -5.47 -8.78 0.87
C ARG A 159 -4.90 -9.49 2.09
N ILE A 160 -5.78 -9.98 2.95
CA ILE A 160 -5.42 -10.79 4.12
C ILE A 160 -4.64 -12.06 3.72
N PRO A 161 -5.04 -12.86 2.71
CA PRO A 161 -4.28 -14.06 2.32
C PRO A 161 -2.81 -13.79 1.98
N THR A 162 -2.48 -12.58 1.51
CA THR A 162 -1.08 -12.19 1.24
C THR A 162 -0.27 -12.08 2.53
N LEU A 163 -0.85 -11.55 3.61
CA LEU A 163 -0.19 -11.44 4.91
C LEU A 163 -0.08 -12.80 5.63
N LEU A 164 -1.03 -13.70 5.40
CA LEU A 164 -1.00 -15.07 5.96
C LEU A 164 0.10 -15.95 5.33
N LEU A 165 0.81 -15.49 4.30
CA LEU A 165 2.01 -16.16 3.78
C LEU A 165 3.25 -15.93 4.64
N LEU A 166 3.21 -14.91 5.51
CA LEU A 166 4.32 -14.61 6.42
C LEU A 166 4.39 -15.67 7.53
N PRO A 167 5.54 -16.29 7.78
CA PRO A 167 5.68 -17.34 8.79
C PRO A 167 5.30 -16.90 10.22
N GLU A 168 5.45 -15.60 10.50
CA GLU A 168 5.14 -15.01 11.80
C GLU A 168 3.65 -14.77 12.02
N VAL A 169 2.82 -14.81 10.96
CA VAL A 169 1.39 -14.51 11.02
C VAL A 169 0.59 -15.80 11.13
N GLU A 170 -0.02 -16.02 12.28
CA GLU A 170 -0.84 -17.20 12.52
C GLU A 170 -2.27 -16.99 12.00
N PRO A 171 -2.85 -17.94 11.24
CA PRO A 171 -4.22 -17.85 10.72
C PRO A 171 -5.27 -18.12 11.83
N VAL A 172 -5.13 -17.49 12.99
CA VAL A 172 -5.99 -17.68 14.14
C VAL A 172 -7.05 -16.59 14.19
N VAL A 173 -8.31 -16.98 14.06
CA VAL A 173 -9.47 -16.11 14.29
C VAL A 173 -9.67 -15.99 15.81
N ASP A 174 -9.67 -14.78 16.33
CA ASP A 174 -9.95 -14.53 17.73
C ASP A 174 -11.45 -14.36 18.02
N ARG A 175 -11.79 -14.17 19.30
CA ARG A 175 -13.20 -14.04 19.72
C ARG A 175 -13.87 -12.83 19.11
N SER A 176 -13.16 -11.71 18.97
CA SER A 176 -13.70 -10.48 18.39
C SER A 176 -13.95 -10.66 16.88
N GLY A 177 -12.97 -11.26 16.17
CA GLY A 177 -13.13 -11.60 14.76
C GLY A 177 -14.27 -12.58 14.50
N LEU A 178 -14.45 -13.56 15.37
CA LEU A 178 -15.57 -14.50 15.28
C LEU A 178 -16.91 -13.78 15.51
N ALA A 179 -17.00 -12.91 16.50
CA ALA A 179 -18.19 -12.10 16.76
C ALA A 179 -18.54 -11.20 15.57
N GLU A 180 -17.55 -10.56 14.94
CA GLU A 180 -17.76 -9.75 13.74
C GLU A 180 -18.36 -10.56 12.58
N ILE A 181 -17.84 -11.76 12.32
CA ILE A 181 -18.36 -12.65 11.28
C ILE A 181 -19.84 -12.94 11.50
N PHE A 182 -20.22 -13.27 12.74
CA PHE A 182 -21.61 -13.64 13.05
C PHE A 182 -22.57 -12.45 13.18
N MET A 183 -22.08 -11.30 13.69
CA MET A 183 -22.96 -10.15 13.95
C MET A 183 -23.02 -9.17 12.79
N LEU A 184 -21.92 -8.99 12.05
CA LEU A 184 -21.81 -7.98 10.99
C LEU A 184 -21.81 -8.61 9.57
N GLY A 185 -21.69 -9.93 9.46
CA GLY A 185 -21.57 -10.61 8.17
C GLY A 185 -20.34 -10.13 7.39
N PRO A 186 -20.53 -9.59 6.15
CA PRO A 186 -19.39 -9.11 5.35
C PRO A 186 -18.83 -7.76 5.81
N ALA A 187 -19.54 -7.04 6.68
CA ALA A 187 -19.06 -5.79 7.25
C ALA A 187 -17.99 -6.03 8.33
N ARG A 188 -17.19 -5.00 8.62
CA ARG A 188 -16.15 -5.05 9.64
C ARG A 188 -16.11 -3.78 10.44
N SER A 189 -15.73 -3.90 11.70
CA SER A 189 -15.40 -2.74 12.54
C SER A 189 -14.13 -2.08 12.01
N PRO A 190 -14.06 -0.74 11.97
CA PRO A 190 -12.85 -0.04 11.56
C PRO A 190 -11.63 -0.48 12.39
N GLY A 191 -10.53 -0.81 11.71
CA GLY A 191 -9.30 -1.26 12.36
C GLY A 191 -9.19 -2.77 12.60
N HIS A 192 -10.25 -3.54 12.39
CA HIS A 192 -10.24 -5.00 12.58
C HIS A 192 -10.02 -5.77 11.26
N ALA A 193 -9.42 -6.96 11.37
CA ALA A 193 -9.14 -7.82 10.21
C ALA A 193 -9.41 -9.31 10.48
N VAL A 194 -10.31 -9.63 11.40
CA VAL A 194 -10.79 -10.99 11.75
C VAL A 194 -9.71 -11.87 12.40
N PHE A 195 -8.47 -11.82 11.92
CA PHE A 195 -7.34 -12.60 12.44
C PHE A 195 -6.60 -11.82 13.53
N ARG A 196 -6.15 -12.52 14.58
CA ARG A 196 -5.50 -11.96 15.78
C ARG A 196 -4.36 -10.98 15.49
N ASP A 197 -3.48 -11.35 14.57
CA ASP A 197 -2.25 -10.60 14.30
C ASP A 197 -2.43 -9.54 13.19
N LEU A 198 -3.64 -9.44 12.63
CA LEU A 198 -3.93 -8.56 11.51
C LEU A 198 -4.85 -7.41 11.93
N ALA A 199 -4.62 -6.27 11.32
CA ALA A 199 -5.49 -5.10 11.44
C ALA A 199 -5.71 -4.45 10.08
N GLU A 200 -6.79 -3.71 9.96
CA GLU A 200 -7.05 -2.88 8.78
C GLU A 200 -6.57 -1.45 9.06
N ILE A 201 -5.87 -0.83 8.12
CA ILE A 201 -5.51 0.59 8.25
C ILE A 201 -6.82 1.38 8.29
N GLY A 202 -7.04 2.10 9.39
CA GLY A 202 -8.20 2.94 9.58
C GLY A 202 -8.24 4.12 8.61
N ARG A 203 -9.28 4.95 8.71
CA ARG A 203 -9.41 6.15 7.88
C ARG A 203 -8.21 7.07 8.14
N ALA A 204 -7.32 7.21 7.14
CA ALA A 204 -6.17 8.12 7.16
C ALA A 204 -5.47 8.21 8.53
N HIS A 205 -4.80 7.16 8.96
CA HIS A 205 -3.92 7.21 10.12
C HIS A 205 -2.46 7.38 9.66
N VAL A 206 -1.84 8.35 10.24
CA VAL A 206 -0.41 8.64 10.17
C VAL A 206 0.34 7.66 11.05
#